data_e3ef40a491c7642e52f753fca401d434
#
_entry.id   e3ef40a491c7642e52f753fca401d434
#
_cell.length_a   1.000
_cell.length_b   1.000
_cell.length_c   1.000
_cell.angle_alpha   90.00
_cell.angle_beta   90.00
_cell.angle_gamma   90.00
#
_symmetry.space_group_name_H-M   'P 1'
#
loop_
_entity.id
_entity.type
_entity.pdbx_description
1 polymer ?
#
loop_
_entity_poly.entity_id
_entity_poly.type
_entity_poly.pdbx_seq_one_letter_code
_entity_poly.pdbx_strand_id
1 'polypeptide(L)'
;KDGQNVSILSQTGRGYYVLGVLGIGQEPTNHALHDIEKMKDKLDKWGRPFVLLFKNEVEAKKFQAQKGEFPNLPAKTIFGIDKDGTIQQEIVKEMKLRNTEQLPIFIIADTFNRIVFLSQGYTIGLGEQLVKTSSKL
;
A
#
# COMPACT_ATOMS: atom_id res chain seq x y z
N LYS A 1 3.82 2.95 -13.16
CA LYS A 1 4.76 1.90 -13.34
C LYS A 1 5.43 2.09 -14.66
N ASP A 2 6.71 2.23 -14.67
CA ASP A 2 7.48 2.52 -15.89
C ASP A 2 6.93 3.68 -16.69
N GLY A 3 6.28 4.64 -16.02
CA GLY A 3 5.70 5.80 -16.68
C GLY A 3 4.41 5.54 -17.44
N GLN A 4 3.91 4.34 -17.45
CA GLN A 4 2.66 4.00 -18.13
C GLN A 4 1.48 4.08 -17.20
N ASN A 5 0.36 4.55 -17.72
CA ASN A 5 -0.89 4.56 -16.97
C ASN A 5 -1.57 3.20 -17.11
N VAL A 6 -1.64 2.47 -16.00
CA VAL A 6 -2.36 1.21 -15.96
C VAL A 6 -3.40 1.28 -14.85
N SER A 7 -4.54 0.67 -15.06
CA SER A 7 -5.56 0.64 -14.02
C SER A 7 -5.15 -0.35 -12.92
N ILE A 8 -5.54 -0.05 -11.70
CA ILE A 8 -5.30 -0.96 -10.59
C ILE A 8 -5.96 -2.29 -10.86
N LEU A 9 -7.17 -2.27 -11.42
CA LEU A 9 -7.90 -3.50 -11.73
C LEU A 9 -7.13 -4.42 -12.67
N SER A 10 -6.47 -3.85 -13.69
CA SER A 10 -5.71 -4.67 -14.62
C SER A 10 -4.49 -5.33 -13.98
N GLN A 11 -3.99 -4.77 -12.87
CA GLN A 11 -2.84 -5.31 -12.16
C GLN A 11 -3.24 -6.29 -11.06
N THR A 12 -4.41 -6.10 -10.45
CA THR A 12 -4.82 -6.89 -9.29
C THR A 12 -5.83 -7.98 -9.61
N GLY A 13 -6.52 -7.87 -10.75
CA GLY A 13 -7.60 -8.77 -11.05
C GLY A 13 -8.80 -8.50 -10.16
N ARG A 14 -9.66 -9.48 -10.02
CA ARG A 14 -10.85 -9.37 -9.20
C ARG A 14 -10.56 -9.79 -7.77
N GLY A 15 -11.29 -9.21 -6.84
CA GLY A 15 -11.19 -9.53 -5.42
C GLY A 15 -10.50 -8.43 -4.64
N TYR A 16 -10.10 -8.76 -3.43
CA TYR A 16 -9.47 -7.78 -2.55
C TYR A 16 -8.02 -7.52 -2.92
N TYR A 17 -7.54 -6.33 -2.60
CA TYR A 17 -6.14 -5.97 -2.71
C TYR A 17 -5.77 -5.01 -1.60
N VAL A 18 -4.49 -4.99 -1.25
CA VAL A 18 -3.94 -3.99 -0.35
C VAL A 18 -3.35 -2.87 -1.21
N LEU A 19 -3.63 -1.63 -0.85
CA LEU A 19 -3.04 -0.48 -1.53
C LEU A 19 -2.40 0.41 -0.48
N GLY A 20 -1.14 0.76 -0.70
CA GLY A 20 -0.41 1.66 0.17
C GLY A 20 0.09 2.86 -0.60
N VAL A 21 -0.14 4.06 -0.06
CA VAL A 21 0.45 5.30 -0.58
C VAL A 21 1.59 5.64 0.37
N LEU A 22 2.81 5.68 -0.16
CA LEU A 22 4.02 5.74 0.65
C LEU A 22 4.66 7.11 0.68
N GLY A 23 5.27 7.45 1.84
CA GLY A 23 6.13 8.62 1.95
C GLY A 23 7.57 8.13 2.13
N ILE A 24 8.31 8.05 1.03
CA ILE A 24 9.65 7.44 1.04
C ILE A 24 10.61 8.28 1.89
N GLY A 25 11.39 7.57 2.70
CA GLY A 25 12.34 8.20 3.61
C GLY A 25 11.76 8.62 4.95
N GLN A 26 10.45 8.51 5.11
CA GLN A 26 9.79 8.85 6.36
C GLN A 26 9.72 7.63 7.28
N GLU A 27 9.91 7.87 8.56
CA GLU A 27 9.92 6.81 9.57
C GLU A 27 8.63 6.00 9.59
N PRO A 28 7.44 6.60 9.55
CA PRO A 28 6.21 5.81 9.56
C PRO A 28 6.08 4.86 8.38
N THR A 29 6.55 5.27 7.19
CA THR A 29 6.54 4.40 6.02
C THR A 29 7.49 3.22 6.21
N ASN A 30 8.70 3.49 6.69
CA ASN A 30 9.68 2.42 6.92
C ASN A 30 9.15 1.42 7.96
N HIS A 31 8.56 1.93 9.02
CA HIS A 31 7.97 1.08 10.05
C HIS A 31 6.87 0.20 9.48
N ALA A 32 5.98 0.79 8.67
CA ALA A 32 4.88 0.04 8.06
C ALA A 32 5.38 -1.08 7.15
N LEU A 33 6.38 -0.79 6.33
CA LEU A 33 6.93 -1.80 5.42
C LEU A 33 7.59 -2.95 6.18
N HIS A 34 8.32 -2.65 7.26
CA HIS A 34 8.92 -3.69 8.09
C HIS A 34 7.86 -4.53 8.80
N ASP A 35 6.77 -3.91 9.25
CA ASP A 35 5.67 -4.66 9.85
C ASP A 35 5.05 -5.64 8.84
N ILE A 36 4.87 -5.18 7.60
CA ILE A 36 4.34 -6.02 6.54
C ILE A 36 5.28 -7.19 6.26
N GLU A 37 6.60 -6.93 6.24
CA GLU A 37 7.58 -7.99 6.02
C GLU A 37 7.49 -9.09 7.07
N LYS A 38 7.23 -8.74 8.32
CA LYS A 38 7.10 -9.72 9.39
C LYS A 38 5.97 -10.72 9.14
N MET A 39 4.97 -10.31 8.37
CA MET A 39 3.80 -11.13 8.10
C MET A 39 3.79 -11.71 6.69
N LYS A 40 4.95 -11.70 6.03
CA LYS A 40 5.05 -12.14 4.62
C LYS A 40 4.41 -13.50 4.39
N ASP A 41 4.72 -14.49 5.22
CA ASP A 41 4.23 -15.84 5.00
C ASP A 41 2.70 -15.91 5.03
N LYS A 42 2.09 -15.21 5.97
CA LYS A 42 0.63 -15.22 6.09
C LYS A 42 -0.02 -14.41 4.97
N LEU A 43 0.60 -13.30 4.57
CA LEU A 43 0.08 -12.49 3.48
C LEU A 43 0.24 -13.19 2.14
N ASP A 44 1.34 -13.91 1.94
CA ASP A 44 1.52 -14.72 0.74
C ASP A 44 0.50 -15.85 0.66
N LYS A 45 0.13 -16.41 1.79
CA LYS A 45 -0.91 -17.43 1.86
C LYS A 45 -2.26 -16.88 1.45
N TRP A 46 -2.58 -15.66 1.89
CA TRP A 46 -3.79 -14.97 1.46
C TRP A 46 -3.79 -14.77 -0.05
N GLY A 47 -2.62 -14.50 -0.62
CA GLY A 47 -2.42 -14.53 -2.07
C GLY A 47 -2.97 -13.35 -2.84
N ARG A 48 -3.36 -12.28 -2.17
CA ARG A 48 -3.88 -11.09 -2.84
C ARG A 48 -2.78 -10.06 -3.09
N PRO A 49 -2.93 -9.26 -4.15
CA PRO A 49 -1.89 -8.28 -4.51
C PRO A 49 -1.72 -7.16 -3.49
N PHE A 50 -0.48 -6.67 -3.40
CA PHE A 50 -0.12 -5.46 -2.66
C PHE A 50 0.31 -4.41 -3.68
N VAL A 51 -0.43 -3.33 -3.78
CA VAL A 51 -0.09 -2.22 -4.68
C VAL A 51 0.52 -1.11 -3.83
N LEU A 52 1.80 -0.82 -4.04
CA LEU A 52 2.49 0.22 -3.30
C LEU A 52 2.77 1.38 -4.24
N LEU A 53 2.25 2.55 -3.90
CA LEU A 53 2.31 3.72 -4.76
C LEU A 53 3.27 4.76 -4.20
N PHE A 54 4.10 5.29 -5.08
CA PHE A 54 4.99 6.41 -4.78
C PHE A 54 4.33 7.71 -5.20
N LYS A 55 4.70 8.77 -4.51
CA LYS A 55 4.17 10.09 -4.79
C LYS A 55 4.60 10.60 -6.16
N ASN A 56 5.85 10.29 -6.56
CA ASN A 56 6.40 10.71 -7.84
C ASN A 56 7.59 9.84 -8.20
N GLU A 57 8.17 10.09 -9.36
CA GLU A 57 9.32 9.30 -9.84
C GLU A 57 10.57 9.49 -8.98
N VAL A 58 10.73 10.65 -8.38
CA VAL A 58 11.89 10.89 -7.52
C VAL A 58 11.85 9.94 -6.33
N GLU A 59 10.69 9.80 -5.70
CA GLU A 59 10.54 8.88 -4.58
C GLU A 59 10.67 7.43 -5.02
N ALA A 60 10.15 7.09 -6.21
CA ALA A 60 10.30 5.75 -6.73
C ALA A 60 11.78 5.38 -6.89
N LYS A 61 12.58 6.30 -7.39
CA LYS A 61 14.03 6.08 -7.55
C LYS A 61 14.73 5.95 -6.20
N LYS A 62 14.32 6.75 -5.23
CA LYS A 62 14.87 6.64 -3.87
C LYS A 62 14.59 5.26 -3.28
N PHE A 63 13.38 4.77 -3.48
CA PHE A 63 13.02 3.44 -3.01
C PHE A 63 13.87 2.36 -3.69
N GLN A 64 14.09 2.48 -5.00
CA GLN A 64 14.93 1.52 -5.72
C GLN A 64 16.34 1.46 -5.11
N ALA A 65 16.88 2.61 -4.72
CA ALA A 65 18.21 2.66 -4.10
C ALA A 65 18.26 1.96 -2.75
N GLN A 66 17.15 1.95 -2.01
CA GLN A 66 17.09 1.33 -0.69
C GLN A 66 16.25 0.05 -0.66
N LYS A 67 15.99 -0.52 -1.81
CA LYS A 67 15.13 -1.71 -1.92
C LYS A 67 15.66 -2.88 -1.10
N GLY A 68 16.97 -2.99 -0.96
CA GLY A 68 17.59 -4.03 -0.16
C GLY A 68 17.22 -3.99 1.31
N GLU A 69 16.69 -2.88 1.81
CA GLU A 69 16.24 -2.78 3.19
C GLU A 69 14.88 -3.45 3.40
N PHE A 70 14.20 -3.81 2.32
CA PHE A 70 12.88 -4.44 2.38
C PHE A 70 12.87 -5.73 1.55
N PRO A 71 13.66 -6.74 1.93
CA PRO A 71 13.81 -7.94 1.10
C PRO A 71 12.63 -8.91 1.19
N ASN A 72 11.75 -8.74 2.17
CA ASN A 72 10.70 -9.72 2.47
C ASN A 72 9.29 -9.17 2.28
N LEU A 73 9.11 -8.25 1.32
CA LEU A 73 7.76 -7.80 0.96
C LEU A 73 6.98 -8.97 0.34
N PRO A 74 5.64 -8.95 0.44
CA PRO A 74 4.84 -10.04 -0.14
C PRO A 74 5.16 -10.28 -1.60
N ALA A 75 5.05 -11.53 -2.03
CA ALA A 75 5.44 -11.94 -3.38
C ALA A 75 4.65 -11.22 -4.47
N LYS A 76 3.40 -10.88 -4.21
CA LYS A 76 2.56 -10.19 -5.20
C LYS A 76 2.56 -8.69 -5.02
N THR A 77 3.68 -8.12 -4.62
CA THR A 77 3.82 -6.68 -4.48
C THR A 77 4.06 -6.04 -5.85
N ILE A 78 3.27 -5.02 -6.15
CA ILE A 78 3.32 -4.27 -7.39
C ILE A 78 3.58 -2.81 -7.04
N PHE A 79 4.49 -2.16 -7.80
CA PHE A 79 4.84 -0.76 -7.55
C PHE A 79 4.26 0.14 -8.63
N GLY A 80 3.83 1.33 -8.24
CA GLY A 80 3.32 2.31 -9.16
C GLY A 80 3.49 3.73 -8.64
N ILE A 81 3.05 4.69 -9.43
CA ILE A 81 3.10 6.11 -9.06
C ILE A 81 1.67 6.65 -9.01
N ASP A 82 1.35 7.35 -7.92
CA ASP A 82 0.08 8.04 -7.77
C ASP A 82 0.20 9.42 -8.39
N LYS A 83 0.07 9.48 -9.71
CA LYS A 83 0.24 10.72 -10.45
C LYS A 83 -0.69 11.81 -9.91
N ASP A 84 -0.12 12.97 -9.61
CA ASP A 84 -0.84 14.14 -9.09
C ASP A 84 -1.57 13.89 -7.77
N GLY A 85 -1.25 12.79 -7.07
CA GLY A 85 -1.90 12.47 -5.81
C GLY A 85 -3.37 12.13 -5.91
N THR A 86 -3.82 11.72 -7.08
CA THR A 86 -5.24 11.47 -7.33
C THR A 86 -5.81 10.39 -6.44
N ILE A 87 -5.11 9.27 -6.31
CA ILE A 87 -5.58 8.14 -5.50
C ILE A 87 -5.59 8.52 -4.02
N GLN A 88 -4.53 9.19 -3.55
CA GLN A 88 -4.48 9.68 -2.18
C GLN A 88 -5.66 10.59 -1.87
N GLN A 89 -5.95 11.53 -2.77
CA GLN A 89 -7.05 12.47 -2.58
C GLN A 89 -8.40 11.77 -2.55
N GLU A 90 -8.59 10.77 -3.39
CA GLU A 90 -9.83 10.01 -3.40
C GLU A 90 -10.05 9.25 -2.10
N ILE A 91 -8.98 8.63 -1.56
CA ILE A 91 -9.07 7.93 -0.29
C ILE A 91 -9.39 8.91 0.85
N VAL A 92 -8.70 10.04 0.87
CA VAL A 92 -8.92 11.07 1.89
C VAL A 92 -10.37 11.52 1.86
N LYS A 93 -10.92 11.75 0.68
CA LYS A 93 -12.29 12.20 0.51
C LYS A 93 -13.28 11.11 0.93
N GLU A 94 -13.08 9.91 0.43
CA GLU A 94 -13.98 8.78 0.69
C GLU A 94 -14.06 8.46 2.18
N MET A 95 -12.91 8.45 2.86
CA MET A 95 -12.81 8.09 4.26
C MET A 95 -12.89 9.28 5.19
N LYS A 96 -13.08 10.48 4.65
CA LYS A 96 -13.23 11.73 5.42
C LYS A 96 -12.07 11.96 6.38
N LEU A 97 -10.85 11.77 5.89
CA LEU A 97 -9.67 11.92 6.72
C LEU A 97 -9.38 13.38 6.99
N ARG A 98 -9.02 13.70 8.25
CA ARG A 98 -8.72 15.07 8.64
C ARG A 98 -7.38 15.53 8.12
N ASN A 99 -6.37 14.65 8.20
CA ASN A 99 -5.03 14.98 7.71
C ASN A 99 -4.91 14.47 6.28
N THR A 100 -4.83 15.40 5.33
CA THR A 100 -4.81 15.05 3.91
C THR A 100 -3.42 14.68 3.41
N GLU A 101 -2.37 14.96 4.19
CA GLU A 101 -0.98 14.78 3.77
C GLU A 101 -0.24 13.67 4.51
N GLN A 102 -0.82 13.12 5.56
CA GLN A 102 -0.11 12.14 6.38
C GLN A 102 0.04 10.80 5.67
N LEU A 103 1.27 10.35 5.54
CA LEU A 103 1.61 9.06 4.92
C LEU A 103 2.33 8.19 5.93
N PRO A 104 2.32 6.87 5.76
CA PRO A 104 1.65 6.15 4.68
C PRO A 104 0.15 6.00 4.91
N ILE A 105 -0.57 5.73 3.82
CA ILE A 105 -1.97 5.32 3.90
C ILE A 105 -2.07 3.90 3.37
N PHE A 106 -2.64 3.00 4.14
CA PHE A 106 -2.87 1.62 3.71
C PHE A 106 -4.34 1.30 3.78
N ILE A 107 -4.87 0.71 2.71
CA ILE A 107 -6.25 0.24 2.68
C ILE A 107 -6.30 -1.19 2.17
N ILE A 108 -7.39 -1.88 2.51
CA ILE A 108 -7.81 -3.07 1.79
C ILE A 108 -9.11 -2.70 1.11
N ALA A 109 -9.18 -2.92 -0.19
CA ALA A 109 -10.35 -2.60 -0.98
C ALA A 109 -10.65 -3.74 -1.95
N ASP A 110 -11.86 -3.74 -2.51
CA ASP A 110 -12.25 -4.73 -3.52
C ASP A 110 -12.35 -4.08 -4.89
N THR A 111 -12.73 -4.87 -5.90
CA THR A 111 -12.83 -4.40 -7.29
C THR A 111 -13.92 -3.35 -7.49
N PHE A 112 -14.80 -3.19 -6.50
CA PHE A 112 -15.86 -2.18 -6.55
C PHE A 112 -15.48 -0.93 -5.76
N ASN A 113 -14.19 -0.81 -5.40
CA ASN A 113 -13.65 0.33 -4.65
C ASN A 113 -14.24 0.46 -3.24
N ARG A 114 -14.73 -0.64 -2.68
CA ARG A 114 -15.20 -0.63 -1.30
C ARG A 114 -14.02 -0.87 -0.37
N ILE A 115 -13.80 0.08 0.52
CA ILE A 115 -12.69 0.03 1.48
C ILE A 115 -13.17 -0.68 2.73
N VAL A 116 -12.48 -1.77 3.11
CA VAL A 116 -12.83 -2.57 4.29
C VAL A 116 -11.81 -2.44 5.41
N PHE A 117 -10.69 -1.77 5.16
CA PHE A 117 -9.65 -1.52 6.15
C PHE A 117 -8.93 -0.23 5.80
N LEU A 118 -8.58 0.55 6.82
CA LEU A 118 -7.81 1.79 6.63
C LEU A 118 -6.81 1.95 7.77
N SER A 119 -5.59 2.35 7.42
CA SER A 119 -4.57 2.79 8.37
C SER A 119 -3.88 4.00 7.78
N GLN A 120 -3.65 5.03 8.60
CA GLN A 120 -2.96 6.24 8.17
C GLN A 120 -1.89 6.61 9.19
N GLY A 121 -0.68 6.91 8.68
CA GLY A 121 0.44 7.30 9.52
C GLY A 121 1.05 6.13 10.26
N TYR A 122 1.62 6.42 11.42
CA TYR A 122 2.28 5.41 12.22
C TYR A 122 1.25 4.49 12.87
N THR A 123 1.31 3.21 12.55
CA THR A 123 0.39 2.21 13.10
C THR A 123 1.20 1.03 13.62
N ILE A 124 1.11 0.77 14.92
CA ILE A 124 1.78 -0.37 15.53
C ILE A 124 1.04 -1.64 15.12
N GLY A 125 1.79 -2.63 14.62
CA GLY A 125 1.21 -3.91 14.25
C GLY A 125 0.39 -3.88 12.97
N LEU A 126 0.74 -3.01 12.03
CA LEU A 126 0.02 -2.92 10.76
C LEU A 126 -0.08 -4.27 10.05
N GLY A 127 1.04 -5.00 9.95
CA GLY A 127 1.03 -6.29 9.29
C GLY A 127 0.06 -7.27 9.91
N GLU A 128 0.04 -7.31 11.25
CA GLU A 128 -0.88 -8.18 11.98
C GLU A 128 -2.32 -7.78 11.76
N GLN A 129 -2.61 -6.47 11.70
CA GLN A 129 -3.96 -5.99 11.43
C GLN A 129 -4.41 -6.37 10.02
N LEU A 130 -3.51 -6.29 9.04
CA LEU A 130 -3.82 -6.71 7.69
C LEU A 130 -4.16 -8.21 7.63
N VAL A 131 -3.37 -9.03 8.30
CA VAL A 131 -3.63 -10.46 8.37
C VAL A 131 -4.97 -10.75 9.04
N LYS A 132 -5.23 -10.10 10.18
CA LYS A 132 -6.47 -10.30 10.91
C LYS A 132 -7.68 -9.92 10.06
N THR A 133 -7.60 -8.79 9.37
CA THR A 133 -8.69 -8.34 8.51
C THR A 133 -8.89 -9.29 7.35
N SER A 134 -7.79 -9.70 6.70
CA SER A 134 -7.87 -10.60 5.55
C SER A 134 -8.50 -11.94 5.89
N SER A 135 -8.31 -12.42 7.11
CA SER A 135 -8.87 -13.70 7.54
C SER A 135 -10.40 -13.68 7.64
N LYS A 136 -10.99 -12.49 7.64
CA LYS A 136 -12.45 -12.32 7.71
C LYS A 136 -13.10 -12.08 6.35
N LEU A 137 -12.31 -12.03 5.30
CA LEU A 137 -12.80 -11.69 3.96
C LEU A 137 -13.09 -12.92 3.10
#